data_e7c1fe94356c4dca0ad7262087acdbae
#
_entry.id   e7c1fe94356c4dca0ad7262087acdbae
#
_cell.length_a   1.000
_cell.length_b   1.000
_cell.length_c   1.000
_cell.angle_alpha   90.00
_cell.angle_beta   90.00
_cell.angle_gamma   90.00
#
_symmetry.space_group_name_H-M   'P 1'
#
loop_
_entity.id
_entity.type
_entity.pdbx_description
1 polymer ?
#
loop_
_entity_poly.entity_id
_entity_poly.type
_entity_poly.pdbx_seq_one_letter_code
_entity_poly.pdbx_strand_id
1 'polypeptide(L)'
;MEQAPLDLELTNKVRSKRASDALAGITETGKAFPTVKAVAILEAMATVRRPLGVTEVGVLLGLPKPTAHRIVRMLESEGLLQREPGSRRFVPGARLVRLGLGVVAASMLSAPRHAILEALSQKIGETCNFGVMADNHVVYLDRVESAWPFGLRFEPGSHVPLHCTSMGKLFLSLMPVKKCALLLRSIPLYRYTENTITDAARLEAELENIRSAEVSTDNQEFLAGVVCVAVPVRDNNKQPVAALAVSAPLARMTLQQGLQHVPLLQAAAEQLTLTIDESDIV
;
A
#
# COMPACT_ATOMS: atom_id res chain seq x y z
N MET A 1 -38.53 5.41 -16.34
CA MET A 1 -37.66 6.46 -16.94
C MET A 1 -36.26 6.20 -16.47
N GLU A 2 -35.50 5.74 -17.38
CA GLU A 2 -34.15 5.17 -17.34
C GLU A 2 -33.15 6.32 -17.52
N GLN A 3 -32.33 6.58 -16.52
CA GLN A 3 -31.18 7.48 -16.62
C GLN A 3 -29.98 6.84 -15.95
N ALA A 4 -29.21 6.08 -16.70
CA ALA A 4 -27.76 5.90 -16.56
C ALA A 4 -27.27 5.07 -17.73
N PRO A 5 -26.46 5.61 -18.63
CA PRO A 5 -25.06 5.20 -18.72
C PRO A 5 -24.08 6.31 -19.22
N LEU A 6 -24.44 7.60 -19.18
CA LEU A 6 -23.56 8.66 -19.71
C LEU A 6 -22.32 8.93 -18.83
N ASP A 7 -22.38 8.70 -17.53
CA ASP A 7 -21.26 9.03 -16.62
C ASP A 7 -20.07 8.06 -16.70
N LEU A 8 -20.31 6.80 -17.03
CA LEU A 8 -19.24 5.81 -17.16
C LEU A 8 -18.38 6.01 -18.42
N GLU A 9 -18.98 6.45 -19.52
CA GLU A 9 -18.23 6.72 -20.77
C GLU A 9 -17.40 8.00 -20.68
N LEU A 10 -17.89 9.05 -20.03
CA LEU A 10 -17.13 10.28 -19.78
C LEU A 10 -15.95 10.03 -18.83
N THR A 11 -16.16 9.30 -17.77
CA THR A 11 -15.11 8.94 -16.81
C THR A 11 -14.03 8.06 -17.45
N ASN A 12 -14.40 7.13 -18.33
CA ASN A 12 -13.46 6.33 -19.11
C ASN A 12 -12.70 7.13 -20.17
N LYS A 13 -13.33 8.11 -20.82
CA LYS A 13 -12.66 9.01 -21.77
C LYS A 13 -11.66 9.95 -21.10
N VAL A 14 -12.00 10.52 -19.95
CA VAL A 14 -11.11 11.40 -19.17
C VAL A 14 -9.93 10.60 -18.61
N ARG A 15 -10.15 9.38 -18.08
CA ARG A 15 -9.08 8.47 -17.64
C ARG A 15 -8.19 8.00 -18.79
N SER A 16 -8.76 7.72 -19.96
CA SER A 16 -8.01 7.36 -21.18
C SER A 16 -7.14 8.51 -21.67
N LYS A 17 -7.61 9.76 -21.59
CA LYS A 17 -6.87 10.94 -22.01
C LYS A 17 -5.70 11.23 -21.05
N ARG A 18 -5.90 11.15 -19.72
CA ARG A 18 -4.81 11.30 -18.73
C ARG A 18 -3.74 10.20 -18.87
N ALA A 19 -4.13 8.95 -19.11
CA ALA A 19 -3.19 7.87 -19.40
C ALA A 19 -2.44 8.12 -20.72
N SER A 20 -3.09 8.64 -21.74
CA SER A 20 -2.47 9.02 -23.02
C SER A 20 -1.48 10.17 -22.86
N ASP A 21 -1.81 11.19 -22.08
CA ASP A 21 -0.94 12.34 -21.84
C ASP A 21 0.28 11.98 -20.99
N ALA A 22 0.13 11.12 -19.98
CA ALA A 22 1.23 10.57 -19.19
C ALA A 22 2.15 9.64 -20.01
N LEU A 23 1.62 9.00 -21.06
CA LEU A 23 2.36 8.15 -21.99
C LEU A 23 2.93 8.93 -23.18
N ALA A 24 2.56 10.19 -23.39
CA ALA A 24 3.03 11.00 -24.52
C ALA A 24 4.56 11.20 -24.58
N GLY A 25 5.23 11.15 -23.40
CA GLY A 25 6.70 11.11 -23.33
C GLY A 25 7.35 9.76 -23.68
N ILE A 26 6.55 8.69 -23.79
CA ILE A 26 7.01 7.32 -24.03
C ILE A 26 6.85 6.91 -25.52
N THR A 27 6.11 7.67 -26.30
CA THR A 27 5.64 7.29 -27.65
C THR A 27 6.69 7.28 -28.78
N GLU A 28 7.93 7.72 -28.54
CA GLU A 28 9.02 7.54 -29.52
C GLU A 28 9.73 6.18 -29.45
N THR A 29 9.12 5.17 -28.83
CA THR A 29 9.73 3.86 -28.56
C THR A 29 9.86 2.95 -29.79
N GLY A 30 9.36 3.29 -30.95
CA GLY A 30 9.43 2.45 -32.16
C GLY A 30 10.84 1.99 -32.51
N LYS A 31 11.86 2.85 -32.32
CA LYS A 31 13.31 2.55 -32.54
C LYS A 31 14.11 2.31 -31.26
N ALA A 32 13.48 2.34 -30.09
CA ALA A 32 14.15 2.21 -28.79
C ALA A 32 14.71 0.81 -28.56
N PHE A 33 15.74 0.70 -27.73
CA PHE A 33 16.33 -0.57 -27.31
C PHE A 33 15.29 -1.46 -26.58
N PRO A 34 15.46 -2.80 -26.62
CA PRO A 34 14.53 -3.71 -25.95
C PRO A 34 14.29 -3.41 -24.46
N THR A 35 15.33 -2.95 -23.74
CA THR A 35 15.27 -2.56 -22.32
C THR A 35 14.33 -1.37 -22.11
N VAL A 36 14.43 -0.34 -22.94
CA VAL A 36 13.56 0.85 -22.85
C VAL A 36 12.10 0.47 -23.12
N LYS A 37 11.86 -0.43 -24.08
CA LYS A 37 10.51 -0.96 -24.34
C LYS A 37 9.95 -1.76 -23.18
N ALA A 38 10.80 -2.51 -22.47
CA ALA A 38 10.38 -3.26 -21.28
C ALA A 38 9.99 -2.31 -20.14
N VAL A 39 10.79 -1.26 -19.88
CA VAL A 39 10.47 -0.23 -18.88
C VAL A 39 9.16 0.47 -19.24
N ALA A 40 8.98 0.91 -20.48
CA ALA A 40 7.75 1.55 -20.94
C ALA A 40 6.49 0.66 -20.74
N ILE A 41 6.61 -0.66 -20.88
CA ILE A 41 5.53 -1.59 -20.58
C ILE A 41 5.21 -1.58 -19.08
N LEU A 42 6.23 -1.61 -18.20
CA LEU A 42 6.04 -1.57 -16.75
C LEU A 42 5.40 -0.23 -16.31
N GLU A 43 5.83 0.89 -16.87
CA GLU A 43 5.26 2.22 -16.62
C GLU A 43 3.79 2.30 -17.07
N ALA A 44 3.45 1.76 -18.24
CA ALA A 44 2.08 1.70 -18.72
C ALA A 44 1.19 0.86 -17.78
N MET A 45 1.71 -0.26 -17.27
CA MET A 45 0.99 -1.11 -16.29
C MET A 45 0.74 -0.38 -14.98
N ALA A 46 1.71 0.36 -14.47
CA ALA A 46 1.59 1.15 -13.25
C ALA A 46 0.58 2.30 -13.43
N THR A 47 0.63 3.02 -14.56
CA THR A 47 -0.21 4.20 -14.83
C THR A 47 -1.68 3.86 -15.05
N VAL A 48 -1.97 2.77 -15.80
CA VAL A 48 -3.35 2.42 -16.20
C VAL A 48 -4.18 1.85 -15.06
N ARG A 49 -3.56 1.33 -14.00
CA ARG A 49 -4.21 0.82 -12.78
C ARG A 49 -5.33 -0.21 -13.02
N ARG A 50 -5.25 -0.98 -14.10
CA ARG A 50 -6.13 -2.11 -14.41
C ARG A 50 -5.39 -3.18 -15.19
N PRO A 51 -5.88 -4.42 -15.18
CA PRO A 51 -5.27 -5.48 -15.98
C PRO A 51 -5.24 -5.13 -17.48
N LEU A 52 -4.11 -5.34 -18.14
CA LEU A 52 -3.90 -5.07 -19.56
C LEU A 52 -3.62 -6.34 -20.35
N GLY A 53 -4.26 -6.46 -21.52
CA GLY A 53 -3.93 -7.49 -22.50
C GLY A 53 -2.72 -7.11 -23.33
N VAL A 54 -1.98 -8.10 -23.87
CA VAL A 54 -0.80 -7.85 -24.72
C VAL A 54 -1.11 -6.96 -25.92
N THR A 55 -2.28 -7.11 -26.53
CA THR A 55 -2.69 -6.29 -27.67
C THR A 55 -2.92 -4.84 -27.25
N GLU A 56 -3.52 -4.60 -26.08
CA GLU A 56 -3.70 -3.25 -25.53
C GLU A 56 -2.34 -2.57 -25.26
N VAL A 57 -1.41 -3.30 -24.65
CA VAL A 57 -0.02 -2.82 -24.43
C VAL A 57 0.64 -2.45 -25.73
N GLY A 58 0.49 -3.26 -26.78
CA GLY A 58 1.02 -2.97 -28.10
C GLY A 58 0.43 -1.68 -28.70
N VAL A 59 -0.87 -1.48 -28.58
CA VAL A 59 -1.55 -0.27 -29.07
C VAL A 59 -1.12 0.96 -28.28
N LEU A 60 -1.12 0.90 -26.94
CA LEU A 60 -0.74 2.01 -26.07
C LEU A 60 0.67 2.54 -26.32
N LEU A 61 1.60 1.63 -26.64
CA LEU A 61 3.03 1.96 -26.79
C LEU A 61 3.52 1.97 -28.24
N GLY A 62 2.62 1.82 -29.21
CA GLY A 62 3.00 1.76 -30.63
C GLY A 62 3.92 0.59 -30.99
N LEU A 63 3.86 -0.53 -30.21
CA LEU A 63 4.72 -1.69 -30.42
C LEU A 63 4.07 -2.72 -31.33
N PRO A 64 4.82 -3.32 -32.28
CA PRO A 64 4.34 -4.47 -33.04
C PRO A 64 3.92 -5.62 -32.11
N LYS A 65 2.79 -6.26 -32.40
CA LYS A 65 2.23 -7.34 -31.58
C LYS A 65 3.23 -8.44 -31.19
N PRO A 66 4.10 -8.93 -32.10
CA PRO A 66 5.13 -9.93 -31.75
C PRO A 66 6.14 -9.39 -30.73
N THR A 67 6.52 -8.11 -30.84
CA THR A 67 7.46 -7.46 -29.90
C THR A 67 6.83 -7.31 -28.50
N ALA A 68 5.61 -6.77 -28.43
CA ALA A 68 4.87 -6.66 -27.17
C ALA A 68 4.70 -8.04 -26.51
N HIS A 69 4.31 -9.06 -27.30
CA HIS A 69 4.14 -10.41 -26.78
C HIS A 69 5.45 -10.99 -26.19
N ARG A 70 6.57 -10.87 -26.90
CA ARG A 70 7.86 -11.37 -26.45
C ARG A 70 8.32 -10.69 -25.16
N ILE A 71 8.17 -9.35 -25.07
CA ILE A 71 8.61 -8.60 -23.87
C ILE A 71 7.69 -8.91 -22.69
N VAL A 72 6.36 -8.92 -22.87
CA VAL A 72 5.42 -9.24 -21.79
C VAL A 72 5.67 -10.65 -21.24
N ARG A 73 5.97 -11.64 -22.11
CA ARG A 73 6.30 -12.99 -21.68
C ARG A 73 7.61 -13.06 -20.88
N MET A 74 8.62 -12.31 -21.31
CA MET A 74 9.88 -12.20 -20.58
C MET A 74 9.63 -11.56 -19.20
N LEU A 75 8.86 -10.48 -19.11
CA LEU A 75 8.51 -9.84 -17.85
C LEU A 75 7.68 -10.74 -16.92
N GLU A 76 6.81 -11.58 -17.51
CA GLU A 76 6.07 -12.63 -16.78
C GLU A 76 7.03 -13.68 -16.20
N SER A 77 7.97 -14.22 -17.01
CA SER A 77 8.94 -15.23 -16.55
C SER A 77 9.88 -14.70 -15.46
N GLU A 78 10.16 -13.40 -15.48
CA GLU A 78 10.98 -12.72 -14.46
C GLU A 78 10.18 -12.30 -13.22
N GLY A 79 8.86 -12.57 -13.17
CA GLY A 79 8.01 -12.20 -12.04
C GLY A 79 7.74 -10.70 -11.90
N LEU A 80 8.08 -9.90 -12.94
CA LEU A 80 7.78 -8.47 -13.00
C LEU A 80 6.33 -8.21 -13.40
N LEU A 81 5.74 -9.12 -14.19
CA LEU A 81 4.31 -9.18 -14.46
C LEU A 81 3.76 -10.54 -14.03
N GLN A 82 2.48 -10.58 -13.73
CA GLN A 82 1.74 -11.82 -13.47
C GLN A 82 0.39 -11.80 -14.18
N ARG A 83 -0.15 -12.98 -14.45
CA ARG A 83 -1.50 -13.09 -15.00
C ARG A 83 -2.54 -12.85 -13.93
N GLU A 84 -3.56 -12.10 -14.30
CA GLU A 84 -4.77 -12.04 -13.49
C GLU A 84 -5.46 -13.42 -13.49
N PRO A 85 -5.85 -13.96 -12.33
CA PRO A 85 -6.54 -15.24 -12.24
C PRO A 85 -7.81 -15.28 -13.12
N GLY A 86 -7.96 -16.33 -13.92
CA GLY A 86 -9.12 -16.50 -14.82
C GLY A 86 -9.13 -15.60 -16.07
N SER A 87 -8.06 -14.85 -16.33
CA SER A 87 -7.97 -13.88 -17.41
C SER A 87 -6.71 -14.09 -18.26
N ARG A 88 -6.70 -13.52 -19.50
CA ARG A 88 -5.50 -13.42 -20.34
C ARG A 88 -4.78 -12.08 -20.18
N ARG A 89 -5.17 -11.30 -19.17
CA ARG A 89 -4.62 -9.99 -18.88
C ARG A 89 -3.49 -10.10 -17.86
N PHE A 90 -2.67 -9.07 -17.81
CA PHE A 90 -1.50 -8.98 -16.93
C PHE A 90 -1.68 -7.83 -15.93
N VAL A 91 -1.11 -8.04 -14.77
CA VAL A 91 -1.02 -7.06 -13.67
C VAL A 91 0.45 -6.99 -13.21
N PRO A 92 0.87 -5.97 -12.45
CA PRO A 92 2.18 -5.94 -11.80
C PRO A 92 2.44 -7.23 -11.01
N GLY A 93 3.59 -7.83 -11.20
CA GLY A 93 4.02 -9.02 -10.45
C GLY A 93 4.69 -8.62 -9.13
N ALA A 94 4.80 -9.58 -8.20
CA ALA A 94 5.36 -9.36 -6.87
C ALA A 94 6.79 -8.77 -6.88
N ARG A 95 7.60 -9.11 -7.89
CA ARG A 95 8.96 -8.56 -8.04
C ARG A 95 8.93 -7.07 -8.39
N LEU A 96 8.01 -6.65 -9.27
CA LEU A 96 7.85 -5.23 -9.62
C LEU A 96 7.34 -4.42 -8.44
N VAL A 97 6.37 -4.95 -7.71
CA VAL A 97 5.84 -4.30 -6.49
C VAL A 97 6.97 -4.11 -5.46
N ARG A 98 7.76 -5.14 -5.17
CA ARG A 98 8.91 -5.02 -4.26
C ARG A 98 9.93 -3.99 -4.72
N LEU A 99 10.24 -3.95 -6.03
CA LEU A 99 11.16 -2.97 -6.58
C LEU A 99 10.64 -1.54 -6.38
N GLY A 100 9.37 -1.29 -6.72
CA GLY A 100 8.74 0.01 -6.54
C GLY A 100 8.73 0.45 -5.08
N LEU A 101 8.34 -0.42 -4.15
CA LEU A 101 8.36 -0.14 -2.72
C LEU A 101 9.78 0.13 -2.20
N GLY A 102 10.79 -0.60 -2.69
CA GLY A 102 12.18 -0.35 -2.33
C GLY A 102 12.67 1.02 -2.80
N VAL A 103 12.29 1.46 -4.00
CA VAL A 103 12.61 2.81 -4.51
C VAL A 103 11.93 3.88 -3.66
N VAL A 104 10.65 3.72 -3.35
CA VAL A 104 9.91 4.64 -2.48
C VAL A 104 10.53 4.70 -1.08
N ALA A 105 10.85 3.55 -0.48
CA ALA A 105 11.50 3.49 0.82
C ALA A 105 12.87 4.21 0.81
N ALA A 106 13.68 3.99 -0.21
CA ALA A 106 14.98 4.65 -0.35
C ALA A 106 14.84 6.18 -0.51
N SER A 107 13.83 6.66 -1.22
CA SER A 107 13.56 8.10 -1.35
C SER A 107 13.03 8.71 -0.06
N MET A 108 12.29 7.95 0.76
CA MET A 108 11.75 8.40 2.04
C MET A 108 12.82 8.56 3.13
N LEU A 109 13.88 7.74 3.13
CA LEU A 109 14.98 7.85 4.11
C LEU A 109 15.72 9.19 4.05
N SER A 110 15.62 9.91 2.93
CA SER A 110 16.26 11.22 2.72
C SER A 110 15.29 12.41 2.82
N ALA A 111 14.01 12.19 3.16
CA ALA A 111 12.95 13.18 3.02
C ALA A 111 12.46 13.79 4.35
N PRO A 112 11.75 14.93 4.32
CA PRO A 112 11.12 15.56 5.48
C PRO A 112 10.25 14.62 6.33
N ARG A 113 9.73 13.56 5.72
CA ARG A 113 8.91 12.51 6.37
C ARG A 113 9.66 11.79 7.47
N HIS A 114 10.91 11.40 7.22
CA HIS A 114 11.75 10.75 8.25
C HIS A 114 11.93 11.64 9.47
N ALA A 115 12.14 12.94 9.27
CA ALA A 115 12.27 13.90 10.36
C ALA A 115 10.98 14.03 11.20
N ILE A 116 9.80 13.91 10.58
CA ILE A 116 8.51 13.88 11.30
C ILE A 116 8.41 12.63 12.18
N LEU A 117 8.77 11.46 11.62
CA LEU A 117 8.79 10.21 12.39
C LEU A 117 9.78 10.26 13.54
N GLU A 118 10.96 10.81 13.29
CA GLU A 118 12.02 10.96 14.29
C GLU A 118 11.56 11.87 15.44
N ALA A 119 10.99 13.02 15.13
CA ALA A 119 10.43 13.94 16.13
C ALA A 119 9.30 13.30 16.93
N LEU A 120 8.44 12.49 16.29
CA LEU A 120 7.36 11.75 16.93
C LEU A 120 7.91 10.65 17.85
N SER A 121 8.86 9.85 17.36
CA SER A 121 9.51 8.79 18.15
C SER A 121 10.24 9.36 19.37
N GLN A 122 10.90 10.48 19.22
CA GLN A 122 11.55 11.18 20.36
C GLN A 122 10.53 11.65 21.41
N LYS A 123 9.37 12.16 20.99
CA LYS A 123 8.31 12.62 21.92
C LYS A 123 7.63 11.47 22.66
N ILE A 124 7.38 10.34 21.97
CA ILE A 124 6.71 9.18 22.54
C ILE A 124 7.70 8.29 23.30
N GLY A 125 8.97 8.26 22.90
CA GLY A 125 10.01 7.38 23.43
C GLY A 125 9.96 5.95 22.87
N GLU A 126 9.08 5.69 21.89
CA GLU A 126 8.84 4.36 21.32
C GLU A 126 8.99 4.35 19.80
N THR A 127 9.02 3.16 19.23
CA THR A 127 9.19 2.96 17.79
C THR A 127 7.99 3.47 17.02
N CYS A 128 8.23 4.32 16.01
CA CYS A 128 7.23 4.79 15.08
C CYS A 128 7.44 4.16 13.70
N ASN A 129 6.35 3.75 13.07
CA ASN A 129 6.35 3.11 11.77
C ASN A 129 5.42 3.87 10.82
N PHE A 130 5.85 4.03 9.58
CA PHE A 130 5.03 4.52 8.47
C PHE A 130 4.92 3.42 7.43
N GLY A 131 3.71 3.07 7.02
CA GLY A 131 3.48 1.95 6.13
C GLY A 131 2.32 2.15 5.20
N VAL A 132 2.32 1.38 4.12
CA VAL A 132 1.27 1.35 3.09
C VAL A 132 0.72 -0.06 2.95
N MET A 133 -0.47 -0.16 2.41
CA MET A 133 -1.03 -1.45 2.01
C MET A 133 -0.55 -1.78 0.59
N ALA A 134 0.13 -2.92 0.45
CA ALA A 134 0.53 -3.48 -0.83
C ALA A 134 -0.01 -4.92 -0.94
N ASP A 135 -0.84 -5.17 -1.93
CA ASP A 135 -1.54 -6.45 -2.11
C ASP A 135 -2.31 -6.86 -0.83
N ASN A 136 -1.86 -7.94 -0.18
CA ASN A 136 -2.48 -8.52 1.01
C ASN A 136 -1.65 -8.34 2.28
N HIS A 137 -0.74 -7.35 2.31
CA HIS A 137 0.15 -7.08 3.43
C HIS A 137 0.28 -5.58 3.68
N VAL A 138 0.69 -5.22 4.88
CA VAL A 138 1.26 -3.90 5.15
C VAL A 138 2.75 -3.96 4.88
N VAL A 139 3.28 -2.96 4.19
CA VAL A 139 4.71 -2.78 3.96
C VAL A 139 5.18 -1.55 4.69
N TYR A 140 6.19 -1.69 5.54
CA TYR A 140 6.82 -0.55 6.20
C TYR A 140 7.71 0.19 5.19
N LEU A 141 7.38 1.44 4.92
CA LEU A 141 8.18 2.32 4.05
C LEU A 141 9.23 3.09 4.82
N ASP A 142 8.92 3.47 6.06
CA ASP A 142 9.84 4.16 6.94
C ASP A 142 9.60 3.75 8.40
N ARG A 143 10.65 3.81 9.19
CA ARG A 143 10.64 3.38 10.58
C ARG A 143 11.71 4.12 11.37
N VAL A 144 11.36 4.62 12.53
CA VAL A 144 12.31 5.15 13.53
C VAL A 144 12.22 4.27 14.77
N GLU A 145 13.29 3.59 15.07
CA GLU A 145 13.39 2.73 16.25
C GLU A 145 13.58 3.57 17.51
N SER A 146 12.95 3.12 18.60
CA SER A 146 13.27 3.65 19.93
C SER A 146 14.74 3.38 20.29
N ALA A 147 15.33 4.25 21.10
CA ALA A 147 16.74 4.16 21.51
C ALA A 147 17.05 2.94 22.42
N TRP A 148 16.10 2.02 22.60
CA TRP A 148 16.29 0.85 23.47
C TRP A 148 17.01 -0.29 22.74
N PRO A 149 17.99 -0.96 23.40
CA PRO A 149 18.82 -1.98 22.76
C PRO A 149 18.06 -3.27 22.37
N PHE A 150 16.89 -3.49 22.92
CA PHE A 150 16.03 -4.65 22.63
C PHE A 150 14.73 -4.19 21.97
N GLY A 151 14.75 -4.05 20.64
CA GLY A 151 13.59 -3.69 19.82
C GLY A 151 13.23 -4.80 18.85
N LEU A 152 11.99 -4.77 18.37
CA LEU A 152 11.56 -5.54 17.22
C LEU A 152 12.26 -4.98 15.98
N ARG A 153 13.15 -5.74 15.38
CA ARG A 153 13.88 -5.34 14.19
C ARG A 153 13.09 -5.72 12.95
N PHE A 154 12.27 -4.80 12.50
CA PHE A 154 11.76 -4.81 11.13
C PHE A 154 12.52 -3.76 10.34
N GLU A 155 12.89 -4.08 9.11
CA GLU A 155 13.54 -3.14 8.20
C GLU A 155 12.50 -2.49 7.28
N PRO A 156 12.76 -1.30 6.72
CA PRO A 156 11.99 -0.80 5.59
C PRO A 156 11.86 -1.87 4.50
N GLY A 157 10.65 -2.05 3.97
CA GLY A 157 10.33 -3.17 3.08
C GLY A 157 9.83 -4.44 3.76
N SER A 158 9.82 -4.53 5.10
CA SER A 158 9.22 -5.67 5.81
C SER A 158 7.71 -5.73 5.58
N HIS A 159 7.19 -6.94 5.39
CA HIS A 159 5.78 -7.22 5.19
C HIS A 159 5.16 -7.77 6.46
N VAL A 160 4.02 -7.21 6.87
CA VAL A 160 3.26 -7.72 8.03
C VAL A 160 1.80 -7.99 7.66
N PRO A 161 1.13 -8.95 8.36
CA PRO A 161 -0.24 -9.36 8.03
C PRO A 161 -1.26 -8.24 8.22
N LEU A 162 -2.37 -8.29 7.44
CA LEU A 162 -3.46 -7.32 7.56
C LEU A 162 -4.34 -7.56 8.79
N HIS A 163 -4.67 -8.81 9.12
CA HIS A 163 -5.75 -9.12 10.06
C HIS A 163 -5.38 -8.99 11.54
N CYS A 164 -4.09 -8.91 11.88
CA CYS A 164 -3.61 -8.96 13.26
C CYS A 164 -2.58 -7.88 13.60
N THR A 165 -2.44 -6.86 12.75
CA THR A 165 -1.60 -5.68 13.02
C THR A 165 -2.46 -4.42 13.07
N SER A 166 -2.06 -3.42 13.87
CA SER A 166 -2.81 -2.17 13.96
C SER A 166 -2.97 -1.49 12.60
N MET A 167 -1.90 -1.34 11.82
CA MET A 167 -1.99 -0.78 10.46
C MET A 167 -2.83 -1.65 9.53
N GLY A 168 -2.69 -2.96 9.61
CA GLY A 168 -3.43 -3.89 8.74
C GLY A 168 -4.92 -3.82 8.98
N LYS A 169 -5.38 -3.89 10.23
CA LYS A 169 -6.79 -3.73 10.58
C LYS A 169 -7.31 -2.34 10.20
N LEU A 170 -6.49 -1.30 10.35
CA LEU A 170 -6.83 0.04 9.91
C LEU A 170 -7.11 0.10 8.40
N PHE A 171 -6.22 -0.43 7.56
CA PHE A 171 -6.45 -0.47 6.11
C PHE A 171 -7.68 -1.28 5.73
N LEU A 172 -7.90 -2.44 6.36
CA LEU A 172 -9.10 -3.24 6.15
C LEU A 172 -10.37 -2.46 6.51
N SER A 173 -10.36 -1.71 7.60
CA SER A 173 -11.51 -0.94 8.07
C SER A 173 -11.85 0.23 7.13
N LEU A 174 -10.85 0.89 6.56
CA LEU A 174 -11.03 2.09 5.72
C LEU A 174 -11.33 1.77 4.25
N MET A 175 -11.19 0.52 3.83
CA MET A 175 -11.58 0.16 2.46
C MET A 175 -13.10 -0.04 2.32
N PRO A 176 -13.65 0.02 1.09
CA PRO A 176 -15.06 -0.28 0.86
C PRO A 176 -15.45 -1.65 1.42
N VAL A 177 -16.56 -1.72 2.14
CA VAL A 177 -17.02 -2.94 2.86
C VAL A 177 -17.05 -4.18 1.97
N LYS A 178 -17.56 -4.06 0.73
CA LYS A 178 -17.57 -5.17 -0.22
C LYS A 178 -16.18 -5.67 -0.58
N LYS A 179 -15.20 -4.75 -0.74
CA LYS A 179 -13.82 -5.08 -1.06
C LYS A 179 -13.15 -5.77 0.13
N CYS A 180 -13.37 -5.26 1.34
CA CYS A 180 -12.87 -5.86 2.59
C CYS A 180 -13.40 -7.30 2.75
N ALA A 181 -14.70 -7.52 2.61
CA ALA A 181 -15.30 -8.85 2.73
C ALA A 181 -14.75 -9.86 1.69
N LEU A 182 -14.49 -9.42 0.45
CA LEU A 182 -13.87 -10.27 -0.57
C LEU A 182 -12.42 -10.61 -0.20
N LEU A 183 -11.67 -9.63 0.29
CA LEU A 183 -10.28 -9.82 0.70
C LEU A 183 -10.19 -10.78 1.89
N LEU A 184 -11.00 -10.60 2.93
CA LEU A 184 -11.03 -11.47 4.10
C LEU A 184 -11.36 -12.94 3.77
N ARG A 185 -12.14 -13.18 2.71
CA ARG A 185 -12.40 -14.54 2.21
C ARG A 185 -11.23 -15.15 1.43
N SER A 186 -10.31 -14.32 0.93
CA SER A 186 -9.20 -14.75 0.08
C SER A 186 -7.88 -14.92 0.84
N ILE A 187 -7.75 -14.30 2.02
CA ILE A 187 -6.55 -14.39 2.85
C ILE A 187 -6.76 -15.35 4.02
N PRO A 188 -5.75 -16.15 4.38
CA PRO A 188 -5.80 -16.97 5.58
C PRO A 188 -5.63 -16.11 6.84
N LEU A 189 -6.49 -16.31 7.84
CA LEU A 189 -6.38 -15.66 9.14
C LEU A 189 -5.50 -16.53 10.07
N TYR A 190 -4.20 -16.56 9.83
CA TYR A 190 -3.26 -17.34 10.63
C TYR A 190 -3.22 -16.87 12.09
N ARG A 191 -3.17 -17.82 13.02
CA ARG A 191 -2.98 -17.55 14.42
C ARG A 191 -1.49 -17.34 14.71
N TYR A 192 -1.11 -16.14 15.12
CA TYR A 192 0.27 -15.79 15.53
C TYR A 192 0.43 -15.86 17.05
N THR A 193 -0.62 -15.48 17.78
CA THR A 193 -0.67 -15.50 19.23
C THR A 193 -2.04 -16.01 19.71
N GLU A 194 -2.23 -16.12 21.02
CA GLU A 194 -3.54 -16.44 21.59
C GLU A 194 -4.56 -15.31 21.37
N ASN A 195 -4.07 -14.06 21.22
CA ASN A 195 -4.92 -12.89 21.02
C ASN A 195 -5.30 -12.68 19.56
N THR A 196 -4.66 -13.35 18.59
CA THR A 196 -4.95 -13.19 17.17
C THR A 196 -6.43 -13.47 16.87
N ILE A 197 -7.11 -12.51 16.26
CA ILE A 197 -8.49 -12.71 15.79
C ILE A 197 -8.46 -13.57 14.53
N THR A 198 -8.91 -14.81 14.63
CA THR A 198 -8.98 -15.78 13.51
C THR A 198 -10.40 -16.06 13.06
N ASP A 199 -11.39 -15.55 13.77
CA ASP A 199 -12.80 -15.60 13.37
C ASP A 199 -13.18 -14.37 12.54
N ALA A 200 -13.71 -14.61 11.34
CA ALA A 200 -14.01 -13.54 10.39
C ALA A 200 -15.10 -12.59 10.90
N ALA A 201 -16.12 -13.10 11.59
CA ALA A 201 -17.20 -12.27 12.11
C ALA A 201 -16.73 -11.36 13.25
N ARG A 202 -15.87 -11.88 14.12
CA ARG A 202 -15.23 -11.06 15.16
C ARG A 202 -14.32 -10.01 14.56
N LEU A 203 -13.56 -10.35 13.50
CA LEU A 203 -12.72 -9.38 12.82
C LEU A 203 -13.56 -8.30 12.14
N GLU A 204 -14.65 -8.65 11.46
CA GLU A 204 -15.56 -7.68 10.85
C GLU A 204 -16.15 -6.70 11.90
N ALA A 205 -16.54 -7.19 13.07
CA ALA A 205 -17.03 -6.34 14.15
C ALA A 205 -15.93 -5.39 14.68
N GLU A 206 -14.71 -5.87 14.83
CA GLU A 206 -13.55 -5.04 15.20
C GLU A 206 -13.27 -3.96 14.15
N LEU A 207 -13.32 -4.31 12.86
CA LEU A 207 -13.11 -3.37 11.76
C LEU A 207 -14.17 -2.27 11.71
N GLU A 208 -15.41 -2.54 12.11
CA GLU A 208 -16.46 -1.52 12.19
C GLU A 208 -16.17 -0.50 13.30
N ASN A 209 -15.70 -0.96 14.46
CA ASN A 209 -15.26 -0.07 15.54
C ASN A 209 -14.07 0.81 15.09
N ILE A 210 -13.08 0.21 14.42
CA ILE A 210 -11.92 0.93 13.90
C ILE A 210 -12.36 1.97 12.85
N ARG A 211 -13.29 1.62 11.96
CA ARG A 211 -13.83 2.54 10.94
C ARG A 211 -14.45 3.78 11.57
N SER A 212 -15.18 3.60 12.65
CA SER A 212 -15.85 4.69 13.35
C SER A 212 -14.89 5.57 14.14
N ALA A 213 -13.86 4.98 14.74
CA ALA A 213 -12.87 5.69 15.56
C ALA A 213 -11.69 6.25 14.73
N GLU A 214 -11.42 5.69 13.55
CA GLU A 214 -10.21 5.93 12.75
C GLU A 214 -8.91 5.67 13.53
N VAL A 215 -8.99 4.85 14.55
CA VAL A 215 -7.86 4.41 15.39
C VAL A 215 -7.90 2.89 15.46
N SER A 216 -6.78 2.25 15.19
CA SER A 216 -6.63 0.80 15.25
C SER A 216 -5.57 0.39 16.24
N THR A 217 -5.76 -0.74 16.88
CA THR A 217 -4.83 -1.28 17.86
C THR A 217 -4.40 -2.69 17.48
N ASP A 218 -3.23 -3.11 17.95
CA ASP A 218 -2.79 -4.49 18.01
C ASP A 218 -2.42 -4.78 19.46
N ASN A 219 -3.24 -5.54 20.13
CA ASN A 219 -3.01 -5.95 21.52
C ASN A 219 -2.36 -7.33 21.56
N GLN A 220 -1.10 -7.40 21.19
CA GLN A 220 -0.35 -8.66 21.17
C GLN A 220 -0.95 -9.69 20.18
N GLU A 221 -1.59 -9.24 19.12
CA GLU A 221 -2.25 -10.11 18.13
C GLU A 221 -1.24 -10.69 17.13
N PHE A 222 -0.27 -9.88 16.68
CA PHE A 222 0.77 -10.33 15.76
C PHE A 222 1.99 -10.89 16.51
N LEU A 223 2.44 -10.19 17.56
CA LEU A 223 3.59 -10.60 18.37
C LEU A 223 3.24 -10.53 19.85
N ALA A 224 3.42 -11.65 20.55
CA ALA A 224 3.23 -11.71 22.00
C ALA A 224 4.14 -10.68 22.70
N GLY A 225 3.58 -9.96 23.66
CA GLY A 225 4.31 -8.93 24.42
C GLY A 225 4.51 -7.61 23.68
N VAL A 226 3.87 -7.39 22.52
CA VAL A 226 3.96 -6.14 21.76
C VAL A 226 2.58 -5.54 21.59
N VAL A 227 2.48 -4.23 21.78
CA VAL A 227 1.27 -3.46 21.54
C VAL A 227 1.54 -2.37 20.49
N CYS A 228 0.56 -2.12 19.63
CA CYS A 228 0.64 -1.09 18.62
C CYS A 228 -0.66 -0.29 18.54
N VAL A 229 -0.53 1.00 18.21
CA VAL A 229 -1.66 1.89 17.90
C VAL A 229 -1.38 2.60 16.59
N ALA A 230 -2.37 2.63 15.68
CA ALA A 230 -2.24 3.19 14.36
C ALA A 230 -3.36 4.18 14.05
N VAL A 231 -3.02 5.21 13.25
CA VAL A 231 -3.92 6.20 12.68
C VAL A 231 -3.70 6.31 11.16
N PRO A 232 -4.73 6.72 10.38
CA PRO A 232 -4.56 6.89 8.94
C PRO A 232 -3.75 8.15 8.61
N VAL A 233 -2.95 8.05 7.55
CA VAL A 233 -2.37 9.18 6.85
C VAL A 233 -3.12 9.34 5.53
N ARG A 234 -3.61 10.54 5.25
CA ARG A 234 -4.47 10.82 4.11
C ARG A 234 -3.75 11.70 3.09
N ASP A 235 -4.16 11.59 1.84
CA ASP A 235 -3.72 12.53 0.79
C ASP A 235 -4.51 13.85 0.85
N ASN A 236 -4.20 14.76 -0.06
CA ASN A 236 -4.91 16.04 -0.20
C ASN A 236 -6.40 15.88 -0.56
N ASN A 237 -6.80 14.71 -1.09
CA ASN A 237 -8.17 14.35 -1.41
C ASN A 237 -8.87 13.63 -0.25
N LYS A 238 -8.27 13.62 0.95
CA LYS A 238 -8.76 12.94 2.15
C LYS A 238 -8.85 11.41 2.03
N GLN A 239 -8.20 10.81 1.02
CA GLN A 239 -8.16 9.36 0.89
C GLN A 239 -7.07 8.77 1.80
N PRO A 240 -7.33 7.66 2.50
CA PRO A 240 -6.32 6.99 3.30
C PRO A 240 -5.31 6.31 2.37
N VAL A 241 -4.09 6.80 2.37
CA VAL A 241 -3.01 6.33 1.47
C VAL A 241 -1.90 5.62 2.22
N ALA A 242 -1.73 5.92 3.50
CA ALA A 242 -0.74 5.30 4.37
C ALA A 242 -1.29 5.20 5.79
N ALA A 243 -0.53 4.59 6.67
CA ALA A 243 -0.80 4.51 8.10
C ALA A 243 0.46 4.87 8.90
N LEU A 244 0.25 5.52 10.03
CA LEU A 244 1.26 5.84 11.02
C LEU A 244 0.96 5.07 12.30
N ALA A 245 1.95 4.39 12.87
CA ALA A 245 1.75 3.64 14.11
C ALA A 245 2.91 3.83 15.09
N VAL A 246 2.58 3.76 16.38
CA VAL A 246 3.53 3.51 17.45
C VAL A 246 3.48 2.05 17.85
N SER A 247 4.64 1.46 18.11
CA SER A 247 4.80 0.07 18.55
C SER A 247 5.77 -0.01 19.71
N ALA A 248 5.39 -0.73 20.76
CA ALA A 248 6.25 -0.91 21.90
C ALA A 248 6.07 -2.30 22.56
N PRO A 249 7.07 -2.80 23.27
CA PRO A 249 6.89 -3.91 24.21
C PRO A 249 5.87 -3.54 25.29
N LEU A 250 4.99 -4.47 25.64
CA LEU A 250 3.97 -4.29 26.70
C LEU A 250 4.58 -3.89 28.04
N ALA A 251 5.81 -4.30 28.31
CA ALA A 251 6.54 -3.94 29.53
C ALA A 251 6.87 -2.43 29.63
N ARG A 252 6.86 -1.69 28.51
CA ARG A 252 7.13 -0.24 28.48
C ARG A 252 5.89 0.59 28.22
N MET A 253 4.97 0.10 27.41
CA MET A 253 3.76 0.81 27.02
C MET A 253 2.59 -0.17 27.03
N THR A 254 1.62 0.05 27.90
CA THR A 254 0.33 -0.65 27.84
C THR A 254 -0.49 -0.13 26.66
N LEU A 255 -1.48 -0.89 26.20
CA LEU A 255 -2.38 -0.45 25.15
C LEU A 255 -3.08 0.88 25.50
N GLN A 256 -3.49 1.05 26.77
CA GLN A 256 -4.12 2.28 27.24
C GLN A 256 -3.18 3.48 27.15
N GLN A 257 -1.91 3.31 27.49
CA GLN A 257 -0.89 4.36 27.32
C GLN A 257 -0.66 4.65 25.84
N GLY A 258 -0.61 3.62 24.98
CA GLY A 258 -0.52 3.77 23.54
C GLY A 258 -1.66 4.61 22.96
N LEU A 259 -2.90 4.39 23.43
CA LEU A 259 -4.06 5.18 23.02
C LEU A 259 -3.98 6.66 23.45
N GLN A 260 -3.27 6.98 24.54
CA GLN A 260 -3.03 8.37 24.93
C GLN A 260 -2.15 9.14 23.94
N HIS A 261 -1.37 8.44 23.09
CA HIS A 261 -0.56 9.05 22.04
C HIS A 261 -1.33 9.32 20.74
N VAL A 262 -2.60 8.92 20.63
CA VAL A 262 -3.41 9.15 19.42
C VAL A 262 -3.40 10.62 18.97
N PRO A 263 -3.54 11.65 19.83
CA PRO A 263 -3.45 13.03 19.38
C PRO A 263 -2.10 13.41 18.75
N LEU A 264 -0.99 12.84 19.26
CA LEU A 264 0.34 13.06 18.70
C LEU A 264 0.50 12.35 17.35
N LEU A 265 -0.02 11.12 17.23
CA LEU A 265 -0.04 10.38 15.99
C LEU A 265 -0.85 11.11 14.91
N GLN A 266 -2.05 11.61 15.25
CA GLN A 266 -2.91 12.36 14.34
C GLN A 266 -2.24 13.64 13.85
N ALA A 267 -1.65 14.43 14.77
CA ALA A 267 -0.91 15.63 14.40
C ALA A 267 0.30 15.35 13.49
N ALA A 268 1.03 14.26 13.73
CA ALA A 268 2.11 13.84 12.85
C ALA A 268 1.58 13.31 11.49
N ALA A 269 0.44 12.61 11.47
CA ALA A 269 -0.21 12.16 10.25
C ALA A 269 -0.65 13.34 9.37
N GLU A 270 -1.15 14.42 9.94
CA GLU A 270 -1.46 15.67 9.21
C GLU A 270 -0.20 16.32 8.60
N GLN A 271 0.90 16.34 9.34
CA GLN A 271 2.18 16.83 8.80
C GLN A 271 2.69 15.94 7.66
N LEU A 272 2.57 14.62 7.79
CA LEU A 272 2.91 13.66 6.74
C LEU A 272 2.08 13.87 5.48
N THR A 273 0.78 14.20 5.59
CA THR A 273 -0.09 14.55 4.45
C THR A 273 0.53 15.65 3.58
N LEU A 274 1.13 16.67 4.20
CA LEU A 274 1.76 17.78 3.48
C LEU A 274 3.04 17.39 2.73
N THR A 275 3.61 16.24 3.07
CA THR A 275 4.81 15.70 2.41
C THR A 275 4.51 14.66 1.32
N ILE A 276 3.23 14.29 1.17
CA ILE A 276 2.78 13.33 0.15
C ILE A 276 2.37 14.11 -1.08
N ASP A 277 3.25 14.19 -2.09
CA ASP A 277 2.87 14.68 -3.41
C ASP A 277 2.00 13.66 -4.14
N GLU A 278 1.09 14.14 -5.03
CA GLU A 278 0.25 13.24 -5.85
C GLU A 278 1.08 12.28 -6.72
N SER A 279 2.34 12.59 -6.96
CA SER A 279 3.32 11.74 -7.66
C SER A 279 3.88 10.61 -6.80
N ASP A 280 3.76 10.67 -5.48
CA ASP A 280 4.31 9.68 -4.54
C ASP A 280 3.35 8.51 -4.27
N ILE A 281 2.10 8.65 -4.69
CA ILE A 281 1.06 7.63 -4.50
C ILE A 281 0.88 6.91 -5.84
N VAL A 282 1.69 5.89 -6.05
CA VAL A 282 1.58 5.00 -7.21
C VAL A 282 0.62 3.85 -6.92
#